data_c0a2e3c6ecf8c189695af12c5afc4af8
#
_entry.id   c0a2e3c6ecf8c189695af12c5afc4af8
#
_cell.length_a   1.000
_cell.length_b   1.000
_cell.length_c   1.000
_cell.angle_alpha   90.00
_cell.angle_beta   90.00
_cell.angle_gamma   90.00
#
_symmetry.space_group_name_H-M   'P 1'
#
loop_
_entity.id
_entity.type
_entity.pdbx_description
1 polymer ?
#
loop_
_entity_poly.entity_id
_entity_poly.type
_entity_poly.pdbx_seq_one_letter_code
_entity_poly.pdbx_strand_id
1 'polypeptide(L)'
;MRIDALQRRIIMDAEMLASAVEDILPIVMPPVYARHQMYMGAFVKRLCHACADLDIHHTLAIDPGVKNKEIRISGEWYPSQLLPINDTDADIQITWLVGPGGRRQAVTPANWPRIRFAFWSYVMHELVHRAQDTFRGDVSSRVFKPEAADPAMQTEQRYLGDYDEIEAYAHGTALEMLCWYPTLPFSDAFRLMKIEQAENADATYPIYTKTFAGNQKHPAMIAFNRKVKVWYNSICDNRAFYKRLGLQLL
;
A
#
# COMPACT_ATOMS: atom_id res chain seq x y z
N MET A 1 10.48 -10.12 15.42
CA MET A 1 9.01 -10.18 15.50
C MET A 1 8.51 -11.37 14.69
N ARG A 2 7.49 -12.10 15.19
CA ARG A 2 6.89 -13.22 14.43
C ARG A 2 5.90 -12.67 13.41
N ILE A 3 6.04 -13.09 12.16
CA ILE A 3 5.18 -12.64 11.05
C ILE A 3 3.69 -12.88 11.33
N ASP A 4 3.37 -14.01 11.99
CA ASP A 4 1.97 -14.37 12.30
C ASP A 4 1.28 -13.37 13.24
N ALA A 5 2.01 -12.76 14.18
CA ALA A 5 1.46 -11.73 15.07
C ALA A 5 1.22 -10.43 14.30
N LEU A 6 2.18 -10.03 13.48
CA LEU A 6 2.10 -8.87 12.61
C LEU A 6 0.91 -9.03 11.63
N GLN A 7 0.83 -10.19 10.96
CA GLN A 7 -0.26 -10.50 10.03
C GLN A 7 -1.64 -10.44 10.70
N ARG A 8 -1.79 -11.02 11.89
CA ARG A 8 -3.08 -10.96 12.62
C ARG A 8 -3.49 -9.53 12.94
N ARG A 9 -2.56 -8.68 13.35
CA ARG A 9 -2.85 -7.27 13.64
C ARG A 9 -3.30 -6.54 12.37
N ILE A 10 -2.57 -6.70 11.28
CA ILE A 10 -2.91 -6.09 9.97
C ILE A 10 -4.30 -6.56 9.51
N ILE A 11 -4.59 -7.86 9.60
CA ILE A 11 -5.90 -8.40 9.22
C ILE A 11 -7.01 -7.78 10.07
N MET A 12 -6.83 -7.67 11.38
CA MET A 12 -7.83 -7.10 12.29
C MET A 12 -8.13 -5.63 11.93
N ASP A 13 -7.09 -4.82 11.76
CA ASP A 13 -7.25 -3.40 11.42
C ASP A 13 -7.87 -3.25 10.01
N ALA A 14 -7.46 -4.07 9.06
CA ALA A 14 -8.01 -4.06 7.71
C ALA A 14 -9.46 -4.59 7.62
N GLU A 15 -9.88 -5.52 8.46
CA GLU A 15 -11.29 -5.97 8.56
C GLU A 15 -12.19 -4.85 9.08
N MET A 16 -11.74 -4.10 10.09
CA MET A 16 -12.47 -2.93 10.58
C MET A 16 -12.62 -1.88 9.48
N LEU A 17 -11.54 -1.57 8.76
CA LEU A 17 -11.57 -0.64 7.64
C LEU A 17 -12.43 -1.15 6.49
N ALA A 18 -12.36 -2.45 6.15
CA ALA A 18 -13.19 -3.03 5.10
C ALA A 18 -14.68 -2.88 5.39
N SER A 19 -15.09 -3.12 6.63
CA SER A 19 -16.47 -2.92 7.06
C SER A 19 -16.90 -1.46 6.85
N ALA A 20 -16.08 -0.49 7.27
CA ALA A 20 -16.36 0.94 7.08
C ALA A 20 -16.44 1.32 5.58
N VAL A 21 -15.60 0.71 4.74
CA VAL A 21 -15.58 0.96 3.29
C VAL A 21 -16.75 0.26 2.59
N GLU A 22 -17.17 -0.91 3.03
CA GLU A 22 -18.31 -1.65 2.47
C GLU A 22 -19.62 -0.85 2.56
N ASP A 23 -19.80 -0.05 3.62
CA ASP A 23 -20.96 0.84 3.76
C ASP A 23 -21.00 1.92 2.65
N ILE A 24 -19.84 2.26 2.08
CA ILE A 24 -19.73 3.23 0.98
C ILE A 24 -19.80 2.54 -0.38
N LEU A 25 -19.28 1.31 -0.49
CA LEU A 25 -19.18 0.57 -1.74
C LEU A 25 -20.53 0.31 -2.44
N PRO A 26 -21.62 -0.05 -1.75
CA PRO A 26 -22.93 -0.22 -2.39
C PRO A 26 -23.43 1.03 -3.09
N ILE A 27 -22.98 2.20 -2.65
CA ILE A 27 -23.33 3.50 -3.23
C ILE A 27 -22.47 3.79 -4.47
N VAL A 28 -21.21 3.30 -4.46
CA VAL A 28 -20.28 3.45 -5.57
C VAL A 28 -20.44 2.34 -6.61
N MET A 29 -20.90 1.16 -6.19
CA MET A 29 -20.88 -0.07 -6.99
C MET A 29 -22.11 -0.97 -6.81
N PRO A 30 -23.33 -0.51 -7.13
CA PRO A 30 -24.42 -1.46 -7.27
C PRO A 30 -24.12 -2.36 -8.48
N PRO A 31 -24.13 -3.70 -8.31
CA PRO A 31 -23.77 -4.64 -9.39
C PRO A 31 -24.73 -4.61 -10.59
N VAL A 32 -25.83 -3.89 -10.49
CA VAL A 32 -26.91 -3.87 -11.49
C VAL A 32 -27.04 -2.53 -12.24
N TYR A 33 -26.39 -1.45 -11.79
CA TYR A 33 -26.64 -0.13 -12.39
C TYR A 33 -25.36 0.54 -12.88
N ALA A 34 -25.06 0.39 -14.17
CA ALA A 34 -23.99 1.06 -14.91
C ALA A 34 -24.04 2.61 -14.90
N ARG A 35 -24.96 3.22 -14.18
CA ARG A 35 -25.21 4.67 -14.15
C ARG A 35 -24.78 5.36 -12.84
N HIS A 36 -24.39 4.63 -11.82
CA HIS A 36 -23.96 5.24 -10.56
C HIS A 36 -22.48 5.56 -10.62
N GLN A 37 -22.18 6.83 -10.60
CA GLN A 37 -20.83 7.37 -10.49
C GLN A 37 -20.79 8.31 -9.27
N MET A 38 -19.69 8.29 -8.55
CA MET A 38 -19.44 9.22 -7.46
C MET A 38 -18.21 10.05 -7.79
N TYR A 39 -18.32 11.35 -7.69
CA TYR A 39 -17.17 12.23 -7.88
C TYR A 39 -16.15 12.04 -6.75
N MET A 40 -14.84 12.13 -7.08
CA MET A 40 -13.75 11.91 -6.14
C MET A 40 -13.90 12.73 -4.85
N GLY A 41 -14.32 13.99 -4.93
CA GLY A 41 -14.52 14.80 -3.75
C GLY A 41 -15.58 14.24 -2.78
N ALA A 42 -16.69 13.72 -3.30
CA ALA A 42 -17.73 13.09 -2.48
C ALA A 42 -17.28 11.72 -1.95
N PHE A 43 -16.54 10.96 -2.75
CA PHE A 43 -16.00 9.66 -2.38
C PHE A 43 -15.00 9.78 -1.21
N VAL A 44 -14.00 10.66 -1.35
CA VAL A 44 -12.98 10.87 -0.31
C VAL A 44 -13.61 11.41 0.99
N LYS A 45 -14.58 12.35 0.88
CA LYS A 45 -15.31 12.86 2.05
C LYS A 45 -16.05 11.74 2.80
N ARG A 46 -16.66 10.79 2.09
CA ARG A 46 -17.34 9.66 2.70
C ARG A 46 -16.36 8.67 3.33
N LEU A 47 -15.23 8.39 2.66
CA LEU A 47 -14.16 7.58 3.24
C LEU A 47 -13.64 8.20 4.54
N CYS A 48 -13.36 9.50 4.55
CA CYS A 48 -12.90 10.20 5.73
C CYS A 48 -13.89 10.05 6.90
N HIS A 49 -15.19 10.19 6.63
CA HIS A 49 -16.22 10.01 7.66
C HIS A 49 -16.33 8.56 8.15
N ALA A 50 -16.29 7.60 7.25
CA ALA A 50 -16.41 6.18 7.60
C ALA A 50 -15.17 5.62 8.34
N CYS A 51 -14.00 6.25 8.14
CA CYS A 51 -12.75 5.81 8.72
C CYS A 51 -12.31 6.65 9.93
N ALA A 52 -13.13 7.61 10.37
CA ALA A 52 -12.77 8.51 11.46
C ALA A 52 -12.45 7.77 12.77
N ASP A 53 -13.23 6.77 13.12
CA ASP A 53 -13.04 5.96 14.34
C ASP A 53 -11.85 4.97 14.24
N LEU A 54 -11.20 4.91 13.08
CA LEU A 54 -10.05 4.03 12.83
C LEU A 54 -8.71 4.76 12.83
N ASP A 55 -8.72 6.05 13.17
CA ASP A 55 -7.55 6.93 13.09
C ASP A 55 -6.90 6.94 11.69
N ILE A 56 -7.75 6.85 10.65
CA ILE A 56 -7.33 6.94 9.26
C ILE A 56 -8.00 8.15 8.61
N HIS A 57 -7.18 9.13 8.24
CA HIS A 57 -7.63 10.35 7.60
C HIS A 57 -7.45 10.28 6.08
N HIS A 58 -8.46 10.74 5.34
CA HIS A 58 -8.42 10.79 3.88
C HIS A 58 -8.48 12.23 3.39
N THR A 59 -7.52 12.63 2.57
CA THR A 59 -7.49 13.95 1.92
C THR A 59 -7.56 13.82 0.41
N LEU A 60 -8.01 14.88 -0.26
CA LEU A 60 -8.00 15.00 -1.71
C LEU A 60 -7.17 16.22 -2.10
N ALA A 61 -6.05 15.99 -2.77
CA ALA A 61 -5.16 17.04 -3.26
C ALA A 61 -5.14 17.08 -4.80
N ILE A 62 -4.89 18.27 -5.33
CA ILE A 62 -4.67 18.48 -6.77
C ILE A 62 -3.16 18.48 -7.00
N ASP A 63 -2.69 17.58 -7.85
CA ASP A 63 -1.31 17.51 -8.29
C ASP A 63 -1.23 17.75 -9.80
N PRO A 64 -0.57 18.85 -10.24
CA PRO A 64 -0.40 19.12 -11.67
C PRO A 64 0.37 18.03 -12.43
N GLY A 65 1.18 17.22 -11.75
CA GLY A 65 1.92 16.11 -12.31
C GLY A 65 1.05 14.87 -12.60
N VAL A 66 -0.17 14.82 -12.05
CA VAL A 66 -1.11 13.74 -12.32
C VAL A 66 -1.87 14.02 -13.61
N LYS A 67 -1.83 13.08 -14.55
CA LYS A 67 -2.53 13.22 -15.83
C LYS A 67 -4.05 13.23 -15.65
N ASN A 68 -4.75 13.87 -16.60
CA ASN A 68 -6.21 13.84 -16.62
C ASN A 68 -6.74 12.40 -16.58
N LYS A 69 -7.72 12.16 -15.71
CA LYS A 69 -8.34 10.84 -15.43
C LYS A 69 -7.45 9.84 -14.69
N GLU A 70 -6.25 10.19 -14.32
CA GLU A 70 -5.43 9.41 -13.43
C GLU A 70 -5.75 9.75 -11.97
N ILE A 71 -5.71 8.77 -11.11
CA ILE A 71 -5.80 8.90 -9.66
C ILE A 71 -4.57 8.22 -9.11
N ARG A 72 -3.80 8.94 -8.33
CA ARG A 72 -2.71 8.39 -7.54
C ARG A 72 -3.08 8.42 -6.08
N ILE A 73 -2.50 7.56 -5.30
CA ILE A 73 -2.71 7.48 -3.86
C ILE A 73 -1.33 7.50 -3.24
N SER A 74 -1.18 8.22 -2.14
CA SER A 74 -0.04 8.10 -1.24
C SER A 74 -0.56 7.89 0.17
N GLY A 75 0.23 7.20 0.99
CA GLY A 75 -0.04 7.00 2.40
C GLY A 75 1.14 7.49 3.22
N GLU A 76 0.87 7.89 4.45
CA GLU A 76 1.86 8.25 5.45
C GLU A 76 1.34 7.80 6.81
N TRP A 77 2.20 7.10 7.57
CA TRP A 77 1.93 6.73 8.94
C TRP A 77 2.72 7.64 9.88
N TYR A 78 2.06 8.08 10.95
CA TYR A 78 2.65 8.92 11.98
C TYR A 78 2.58 8.19 13.33
N PRO A 79 3.72 7.93 13.98
CA PRO A 79 3.71 7.42 15.34
C PRO A 79 2.94 8.37 16.25
N SER A 80 2.15 7.84 17.15
CA SER A 80 1.31 8.63 18.07
C SER A 80 2.08 9.68 18.90
N GLN A 81 3.39 9.50 19.05
CA GLN A 81 4.30 10.44 19.72
C GLN A 81 4.79 11.58 18.83
N LEU A 82 4.63 11.46 17.51
CA LEU A 82 5.12 12.42 16.51
C LEU A 82 3.97 13.03 15.70
N LEU A 83 2.74 12.98 16.22
CA LEU A 83 1.59 13.57 15.52
C LEU A 83 1.94 15.00 15.13
N PRO A 84 1.92 15.31 13.82
CA PRO A 84 2.16 16.66 13.37
C PRO A 84 1.08 17.56 14.01
N ILE A 85 1.46 18.75 14.41
CA ILE A 85 0.57 19.80 14.94
C ILE A 85 -0.43 20.26 13.84
N ASN A 86 -0.77 19.40 12.94
CA ASN A 86 -1.72 19.61 11.86
C ASN A 86 -3.05 19.01 12.26
N ASP A 87 -4.13 19.67 11.93
CA ASP A 87 -5.53 19.52 12.29
C ASP A 87 -6.16 18.09 12.29
N THR A 88 -5.38 17.03 12.20
CA THR A 88 -5.86 15.65 12.23
C THR A 88 -5.03 14.81 13.18
N ASP A 89 -5.65 14.33 14.25
CA ASP A 89 -5.04 13.41 15.23
C ASP A 89 -4.88 11.96 14.69
N ALA A 90 -4.98 11.77 13.38
CA ALA A 90 -5.00 10.45 12.78
C ALA A 90 -3.60 9.86 12.57
N ASP A 91 -3.39 8.60 12.95
CA ASP A 91 -2.12 7.86 12.78
C ASP A 91 -1.78 7.61 11.33
N ILE A 92 -2.78 7.40 10.47
CA ILE A 92 -2.61 7.11 9.04
C ILE A 92 -3.26 8.22 8.23
N GLN A 93 -2.50 8.79 7.30
CA GLN A 93 -3.00 9.75 6.34
C GLN A 93 -2.93 9.18 4.93
N ILE A 94 -4.07 9.14 4.23
CA ILE A 94 -4.17 8.69 2.84
C ILE A 94 -4.52 9.89 1.97
N THR A 95 -3.60 10.27 1.09
CA THR A 95 -3.79 11.37 0.15
C THR A 95 -4.16 10.85 -1.23
N TRP A 96 -5.29 11.30 -1.73
CA TRP A 96 -5.78 11.04 -3.06
C TRP A 96 -5.36 12.17 -3.99
N LEU A 97 -4.45 11.89 -4.91
CA LEU A 97 -3.90 12.85 -5.85
C LEU A 97 -4.63 12.78 -7.18
N VAL A 98 -5.15 13.90 -7.62
CA VAL A 98 -5.86 14.03 -8.90
C VAL A 98 -5.32 15.20 -9.68
N GLY A 99 -5.32 15.11 -11.01
CA GLY A 99 -4.91 16.22 -11.88
C GLY A 99 -5.85 17.43 -11.80
N PRO A 100 -5.49 18.55 -12.44
CA PRO A 100 -6.35 19.74 -12.53
C PRO A 100 -7.75 19.39 -13.04
N GLY A 101 -8.78 19.77 -12.30
CA GLY A 101 -10.17 19.39 -12.59
C GLY A 101 -10.59 18.01 -12.07
N GLY A 102 -9.66 17.21 -11.51
CA GLY A 102 -9.88 15.85 -11.08
C GLY A 102 -10.86 15.67 -9.90
N ARG A 103 -11.20 16.74 -9.16
CA ARG A 103 -12.29 16.69 -8.15
C ARG A 103 -13.62 16.24 -8.74
N ARG A 104 -13.84 16.48 -10.03
CA ARG A 104 -15.01 16.04 -10.79
C ARG A 104 -14.81 14.69 -11.49
N GLN A 105 -13.64 14.08 -11.33
CA GLN A 105 -13.41 12.74 -11.84
C GLN A 105 -14.30 11.76 -11.09
N ALA A 106 -14.96 10.89 -11.84
CA ALA A 106 -15.87 9.92 -11.26
C ALA A 106 -15.16 8.62 -10.90
N VAL A 107 -15.47 8.09 -9.74
CA VAL A 107 -15.29 6.68 -9.41
C VAL A 107 -16.45 5.92 -10.04
N THR A 108 -16.15 4.95 -10.88
CA THR A 108 -17.11 4.17 -11.65
C THR A 108 -16.82 2.68 -11.51
N PRO A 109 -17.79 1.80 -11.82
CA PRO A 109 -17.54 0.35 -11.85
C PRO A 109 -16.35 -0.05 -12.75
N ALA A 110 -16.09 0.70 -13.81
CA ALA A 110 -15.00 0.41 -14.74
C ALA A 110 -13.60 0.73 -14.19
N ASN A 111 -13.44 1.80 -13.39
CA ASN A 111 -12.13 2.18 -12.85
C ASN A 111 -11.94 1.73 -11.39
N TRP A 112 -13.01 1.31 -10.70
CA TRP A 112 -12.96 0.91 -9.31
C TRP A 112 -11.97 -0.25 -9.02
N PRO A 113 -11.90 -1.33 -9.81
CA PRO A 113 -10.96 -2.42 -9.52
C PRO A 113 -9.51 -1.94 -9.38
N ARG A 114 -9.09 -1.01 -10.27
CA ARG A 114 -7.75 -0.41 -10.21
C ARG A 114 -7.59 0.52 -9.00
N ILE A 115 -8.58 1.38 -8.75
CA ILE A 115 -8.57 2.30 -7.61
C ILE A 115 -8.54 1.50 -6.31
N ARG A 116 -9.34 0.45 -6.20
CA ARG A 116 -9.40 -0.43 -5.03
C ARG A 116 -8.08 -1.14 -4.76
N PHE A 117 -7.44 -1.66 -5.82
CA PHE A 117 -6.13 -2.28 -5.67
C PHE A 117 -5.09 -1.29 -5.14
N ALA A 118 -4.99 -0.10 -5.75
CA ALA A 118 -4.10 0.95 -5.30
C ALA A 118 -4.42 1.36 -3.84
N PHE A 119 -5.69 1.58 -3.52
CA PHE A 119 -6.13 1.91 -2.16
C PHE A 119 -5.64 0.87 -1.14
N TRP A 120 -5.96 -0.41 -1.36
CA TRP A 120 -5.54 -1.45 -0.42
C TRP A 120 -4.03 -1.64 -0.36
N SER A 121 -3.30 -1.44 -1.47
CA SER A 121 -1.83 -1.50 -1.46
C SER A 121 -1.22 -0.47 -0.52
N TYR A 122 -1.68 0.79 -0.59
CA TYR A 122 -1.19 1.86 0.28
C TYR A 122 -1.67 1.68 1.73
N VAL A 123 -2.95 1.42 1.93
CA VAL A 123 -3.48 1.20 3.28
C VAL A 123 -2.76 0.04 3.98
N MET A 124 -2.56 -1.08 3.31
CA MET A 124 -1.84 -2.22 3.88
C MET A 124 -0.39 -1.88 4.22
N HIS A 125 0.26 -1.03 3.43
CA HIS A 125 1.60 -0.53 3.72
C HIS A 125 1.62 0.21 5.07
N GLU A 126 0.70 1.15 5.26
CA GLU A 126 0.61 1.94 6.50
C GLU A 126 0.16 1.08 7.70
N LEU A 127 -0.73 0.11 7.48
CA LEU A 127 -1.11 -0.85 8.53
C LEU A 127 0.06 -1.75 8.97
N VAL A 128 1.01 -2.04 8.07
CA VAL A 128 2.27 -2.72 8.47
C VAL A 128 3.05 -1.84 9.43
N HIS A 129 3.22 -0.54 9.14
CA HIS A 129 3.91 0.39 10.02
C HIS A 129 3.22 0.53 11.38
N ARG A 130 1.90 0.70 11.40
CA ARG A 130 1.10 0.74 12.64
C ARG A 130 1.31 -0.53 13.49
N ALA A 131 1.27 -1.68 12.84
CA ALA A 131 1.48 -2.95 13.54
C ALA A 131 2.93 -3.10 14.05
N GLN A 132 3.92 -2.65 13.29
CA GLN A 132 5.33 -2.66 13.72
C GLN A 132 5.54 -1.80 14.97
N ASP A 133 4.98 -0.60 14.98
CA ASP A 133 5.03 0.31 16.12
C ASP A 133 4.40 -0.32 17.36
N THR A 134 3.19 -0.88 17.22
CA THR A 134 2.48 -1.57 18.30
C THR A 134 3.32 -2.67 18.95
N PHE A 135 4.10 -3.42 18.16
CA PHE A 135 4.90 -4.55 18.67
C PHE A 135 6.31 -4.17 19.12
N ARG A 136 6.84 -3.07 18.64
CA ARG A 136 8.21 -2.65 18.93
C ARG A 136 8.29 -1.57 20.00
N GLY A 137 7.25 -0.77 20.14
CA GLY A 137 7.26 0.44 20.98
C GLY A 137 8.32 1.44 20.47
N ASP A 138 8.97 2.14 21.40
CA ASP A 138 9.91 3.22 21.10
C ASP A 138 11.28 2.77 20.54
N VAL A 139 11.45 1.49 20.19
CA VAL A 139 12.72 1.00 19.64
C VAL A 139 12.80 1.38 18.16
N SER A 140 13.78 2.22 17.83
CA SER A 140 14.04 2.60 16.44
C SER A 140 14.34 1.40 15.55
N SER A 141 13.90 1.48 14.31
CA SER A 141 14.21 0.48 13.29
C SER A 141 15.70 0.45 12.96
N ARG A 142 16.16 -0.70 12.48
CA ARG A 142 17.52 -0.87 11.99
C ARG A 142 17.57 -0.49 10.51
N VAL A 143 18.53 0.37 10.15
CA VAL A 143 18.77 0.80 8.77
C VAL A 143 20.03 0.14 8.22
N PHE A 144 19.96 -0.41 7.01
CA PHE A 144 21.14 -0.86 6.29
C PHE A 144 21.97 0.32 5.79
N LYS A 145 23.30 0.16 5.84
CA LYS A 145 24.21 1.21 5.37
C LYS A 145 24.05 1.42 3.86
N PRO A 146 23.84 2.66 3.40
CA PRO A 146 23.80 2.95 1.97
C PRO A 146 25.18 2.80 1.34
N GLU A 147 25.23 2.39 0.08
CA GLU A 147 26.47 2.17 -0.71
C GLU A 147 26.60 3.15 -1.89
N ALA A 148 25.53 3.89 -2.23
CA ALA A 148 25.57 4.85 -3.34
C ALA A 148 26.54 5.99 -3.09
N ALA A 149 27.19 6.48 -4.16
CA ALA A 149 28.04 7.65 -4.09
C ALA A 149 27.24 8.97 -4.15
N ASP A 150 26.09 8.95 -4.86
CA ASP A 150 25.21 10.10 -4.98
C ASP A 150 24.41 10.34 -3.69
N PRO A 151 24.38 11.57 -3.14
CA PRO A 151 23.68 11.88 -1.89
C PRO A 151 22.16 11.66 -1.94
N ALA A 152 21.52 11.95 -3.07
CA ALA A 152 20.08 11.71 -3.22
C ALA A 152 19.78 10.21 -3.19
N MET A 153 20.57 9.41 -3.90
CA MET A 153 20.48 7.97 -3.89
C MET A 153 20.82 7.37 -2.51
N GLN A 154 21.78 7.96 -1.77
CA GLN A 154 22.04 7.54 -0.38
C GLN A 154 20.83 7.75 0.51
N THR A 155 20.11 8.86 0.36
CA THR A 155 18.89 9.15 1.12
C THR A 155 17.83 8.11 0.80
N GLU A 156 17.63 7.81 -0.48
CA GLU A 156 16.68 6.79 -0.92
C GLU A 156 17.07 5.39 -0.42
N GLN A 157 18.36 5.05 -0.47
CA GLN A 157 18.87 3.78 0.07
C GLN A 157 18.73 3.68 1.59
N ARG A 158 18.82 4.78 2.33
CA ARG A 158 18.56 4.79 3.78
C ARG A 158 17.09 4.52 4.06
N TYR A 159 16.21 5.20 3.34
CA TYR A 159 14.77 5.03 3.47
C TYR A 159 14.37 3.58 3.16
N LEU A 160 14.63 3.10 1.95
CA LEU A 160 14.29 1.73 1.55
C LEU A 160 15.15 0.64 2.23
N GLY A 161 16.25 1.01 2.86
CA GLY A 161 17.09 0.14 3.68
C GLY A 161 16.66 0.06 5.13
N ASP A 162 15.64 0.79 5.54
CA ASP A 162 15.01 0.65 6.84
C ASP A 162 14.25 -0.69 6.92
N TYR A 163 14.39 -1.40 8.04
CA TYR A 163 13.73 -2.70 8.23
C TYR A 163 12.20 -2.60 8.22
N ASP A 164 11.66 -1.47 8.62
CA ASP A 164 10.22 -1.26 8.61
C ASP A 164 9.71 -1.06 7.19
N GLU A 165 10.42 -0.26 6.41
CA GLU A 165 10.14 -0.08 4.99
C GLU A 165 10.32 -1.39 4.21
N ILE A 166 11.37 -2.15 4.50
CA ILE A 166 11.59 -3.48 3.92
C ILE A 166 10.39 -4.41 4.18
N GLU A 167 9.85 -4.40 5.38
CA GLU A 167 8.70 -5.23 5.75
C GLU A 167 7.43 -4.78 5.00
N ALA A 168 7.14 -3.47 5.00
CA ALA A 168 5.95 -2.89 4.38
C ALA A 168 5.97 -3.05 2.84
N TYR A 169 7.08 -2.73 2.20
CA TYR A 169 7.24 -2.93 0.75
C TYR A 169 7.28 -4.41 0.36
N ALA A 170 7.83 -5.28 1.18
CA ALA A 170 7.81 -6.73 0.92
C ALA A 170 6.39 -7.30 0.98
N HIS A 171 5.55 -6.82 1.90
CA HIS A 171 4.13 -7.13 1.93
C HIS A 171 3.43 -6.67 0.65
N GLY A 172 3.62 -5.41 0.24
CA GLY A 172 3.07 -4.87 -1.01
C GLY A 172 3.49 -5.68 -2.23
N THR A 173 4.80 -5.99 -2.37
CA THR A 173 5.30 -6.82 -3.47
C THR A 173 4.67 -8.22 -3.49
N ALA A 174 4.52 -8.86 -2.33
CA ALA A 174 3.89 -10.18 -2.24
C ALA A 174 2.41 -10.12 -2.65
N LEU A 175 1.71 -9.06 -2.28
CA LEU A 175 0.33 -8.82 -2.67
C LEU A 175 0.20 -8.59 -4.19
N GLU A 176 1.07 -7.76 -4.78
CA GLU A 176 1.16 -7.55 -6.22
C GLU A 176 1.38 -8.87 -6.97
N MET A 177 2.34 -9.70 -6.52
CA MET A 177 2.62 -11.01 -7.11
C MET A 177 1.39 -11.91 -7.12
N LEU A 178 0.63 -11.96 -6.03
CA LEU A 178 -0.57 -12.78 -5.93
C LEU A 178 -1.73 -12.25 -6.76
N CYS A 179 -1.81 -10.94 -6.98
CA CYS A 179 -2.81 -10.34 -7.86
C CYS A 179 -2.48 -10.56 -9.35
N TRP A 180 -1.20 -10.52 -9.72
CA TRP A 180 -0.80 -10.65 -11.13
C TRP A 180 -0.54 -12.10 -11.56
N TYR A 181 -0.10 -12.95 -10.62
CA TYR A 181 0.25 -14.35 -10.87
C TYR A 181 -0.42 -15.30 -9.87
N PRO A 182 -1.75 -15.26 -9.74
CA PRO A 182 -2.47 -15.86 -8.60
C PRO A 182 -2.38 -17.38 -8.51
N THR A 183 -2.06 -18.05 -9.61
CA THR A 183 -2.00 -19.52 -9.70
C THR A 183 -0.58 -20.07 -9.70
N LEU A 184 0.43 -19.21 -9.78
CA LEU A 184 1.82 -19.65 -9.87
C LEU A 184 2.43 -19.91 -8.50
N PRO A 185 3.35 -20.87 -8.39
CA PRO A 185 4.22 -21.00 -7.21
C PRO A 185 5.08 -19.75 -7.02
N PHE A 186 5.51 -19.50 -5.78
CA PHE A 186 6.34 -18.33 -5.45
C PHE A 186 7.52 -18.13 -6.40
N SER A 187 8.28 -19.21 -6.70
CA SER A 187 9.47 -19.14 -7.56
C SER A 187 9.16 -18.59 -8.96
N ASP A 188 8.06 -19.04 -9.55
CA ASP A 188 7.66 -18.66 -10.90
C ASP A 188 7.06 -17.26 -10.92
N ALA A 189 6.16 -16.95 -9.98
CA ALA A 189 5.61 -15.61 -9.81
C ALA A 189 6.72 -14.57 -9.58
N PHE A 190 7.68 -14.88 -8.70
CA PHE A 190 8.79 -13.97 -8.41
C PHE A 190 9.75 -13.80 -9.60
N ARG A 191 9.97 -14.85 -10.38
CA ARG A 191 10.75 -14.75 -11.62
C ARG A 191 10.06 -13.87 -12.65
N LEU A 192 8.76 -14.03 -12.85
CA LEU A 192 7.98 -13.20 -13.76
C LEU A 192 7.91 -11.75 -13.31
N MET A 193 7.70 -11.50 -12.02
CA MET A 193 7.76 -10.16 -11.43
C MET A 193 9.06 -9.43 -11.79
N LYS A 194 10.21 -10.12 -11.69
CA LYS A 194 11.51 -9.55 -12.05
C LYS A 194 11.65 -9.20 -13.53
N ILE A 195 11.05 -9.97 -14.41
CA ILE A 195 11.19 -9.82 -15.88
C ILE A 195 10.14 -8.83 -16.41
N GLU A 196 8.87 -9.09 -16.11
CA GLU A 196 7.75 -8.39 -16.74
C GLU A 196 7.50 -7.00 -16.13
N GLN A 197 7.86 -6.84 -14.84
CA GLN A 197 7.65 -5.58 -14.13
C GLN A 197 8.92 -4.72 -14.04
N ALA A 198 10.02 -5.13 -14.66
CA ALA A 198 11.28 -4.38 -14.62
C ALA A 198 11.15 -2.94 -15.13
N GLU A 199 10.23 -2.68 -16.06
CA GLU A 199 9.99 -1.36 -16.65
C GLU A 199 8.78 -0.64 -16.04
N ASN A 200 7.99 -1.31 -15.19
CA ASN A 200 6.85 -0.69 -14.51
C ASN A 200 7.34 0.14 -13.32
N ALA A 201 7.37 1.46 -13.50
CA ALA A 201 7.87 2.39 -12.49
C ALA A 201 7.01 2.41 -11.21
N ASP A 202 5.74 2.02 -11.30
CA ASP A 202 4.78 2.05 -10.18
C ASP A 202 4.76 0.71 -9.41
N ALA A 203 5.47 -0.31 -9.88
CA ALA A 203 5.55 -1.58 -9.19
C ALA A 203 6.61 -1.54 -8.08
N THR A 204 6.30 -2.16 -6.95
CA THR A 204 7.14 -2.11 -5.75
C THR A 204 8.54 -2.72 -5.96
N TYR A 205 8.63 -3.85 -6.64
CA TYR A 205 9.91 -4.54 -6.86
C TYR A 205 10.92 -3.71 -7.69
N PRO A 206 10.54 -3.07 -8.81
CA PRO A 206 11.41 -2.16 -9.56
C PRO A 206 11.94 -0.98 -8.75
N ILE A 207 11.18 -0.45 -7.80
CA ILE A 207 11.65 0.64 -6.93
C ILE A 207 12.91 0.17 -6.19
N TYR A 208 12.87 -1.00 -5.54
CA TYR A 208 14.02 -1.57 -4.85
C TYR A 208 15.20 -1.86 -5.78
N THR A 209 14.95 -2.48 -6.93
CA THR A 209 16.04 -2.83 -7.87
C THR A 209 16.73 -1.62 -8.45
N LYS A 210 16.00 -0.53 -8.69
CA LYS A 210 16.58 0.74 -9.17
C LYS A 210 17.41 1.42 -8.09
N THR A 211 16.87 1.52 -6.88
CA THR A 211 17.54 2.19 -5.76
C THR A 211 18.83 1.49 -5.35
N PHE A 212 18.88 0.17 -5.41
CA PHE A 212 20.09 -0.59 -5.12
C PHE A 212 20.88 -0.99 -6.39
N ALA A 213 20.64 -0.28 -7.51
CA ALA A 213 21.33 -0.46 -8.80
C ALA A 213 21.42 -1.93 -9.26
N GLY A 214 20.38 -2.73 -8.98
CA GLY A 214 20.36 -4.16 -9.29
C GLY A 214 21.31 -5.01 -8.46
N ASN A 215 21.99 -4.46 -7.42
CA ASN A 215 22.88 -5.20 -6.55
C ASN A 215 22.11 -6.20 -5.66
N GLN A 216 21.84 -7.39 -6.20
CA GLN A 216 21.14 -8.46 -5.49
C GLN A 216 21.90 -8.97 -4.23
N LYS A 217 23.18 -8.60 -4.08
CA LYS A 217 23.99 -8.96 -2.91
C LYS A 217 23.95 -7.89 -1.81
N HIS A 218 23.35 -6.72 -2.09
CA HIS A 218 23.17 -5.71 -1.05
C HIS A 218 22.33 -6.27 0.11
N PRO A 219 22.73 -6.07 1.37
CA PRO A 219 22.02 -6.64 2.52
C PRO A 219 20.53 -6.30 2.58
N ALA A 220 20.14 -5.06 2.20
CA ALA A 220 18.73 -4.66 2.10
C ALA A 220 17.98 -5.49 1.06
N MET A 221 18.56 -5.72 -0.14
CA MET A 221 17.96 -6.55 -1.18
C MET A 221 17.78 -8.01 -0.75
N ILE A 222 18.76 -8.56 -0.03
CA ILE A 222 18.66 -9.92 0.52
C ILE A 222 17.53 -9.99 1.55
N ALA A 223 17.47 -9.02 2.46
CA ALA A 223 16.42 -8.93 3.47
C ALA A 223 15.04 -8.77 2.81
N PHE A 224 14.90 -7.87 1.86
CA PHE A 224 13.67 -7.62 1.11
C PHE A 224 13.18 -8.88 0.38
N ASN A 225 14.01 -9.52 -0.42
CA ASN A 225 13.65 -10.74 -1.15
C ASN A 225 13.20 -11.87 -0.21
N ARG A 226 13.87 -12.01 0.94
CA ARG A 226 13.49 -12.98 1.97
C ARG A 226 12.11 -12.64 2.56
N LYS A 227 11.85 -11.37 2.85
CA LYS A 227 10.59 -10.90 3.40
C LYS A 227 9.44 -11.05 2.41
N VAL A 228 9.66 -10.78 1.12
CA VAL A 228 8.67 -11.03 0.06
C VAL A 228 8.20 -12.49 0.09
N LYS A 229 9.13 -13.45 0.20
CA LYS A 229 8.76 -14.87 0.29
C LYS A 229 7.93 -15.19 1.53
N VAL A 230 8.30 -14.61 2.67
CA VAL A 230 7.58 -14.85 3.93
C VAL A 230 6.17 -14.28 3.85
N TRP A 231 6.02 -13.05 3.35
CA TRP A 231 4.72 -12.41 3.15
C TRP A 231 3.86 -13.13 2.11
N TYR A 232 4.45 -13.57 1.00
CA TYR A 232 3.73 -14.34 -0.01
C TYR A 232 3.05 -15.58 0.60
N ASN A 233 3.78 -16.36 1.40
CA ASN A 233 3.22 -17.52 2.07
C ASN A 233 2.11 -17.12 3.08
N SER A 234 2.36 -16.08 3.88
CA SER A 234 1.41 -15.59 4.88
C SER A 234 0.10 -15.08 4.23
N ILE A 235 0.18 -14.38 3.10
CA ILE A 235 -0.99 -13.94 2.34
C ILE A 235 -1.72 -15.16 1.73
N CYS A 236 -0.99 -16.16 1.23
CA CYS A 236 -1.60 -17.40 0.75
C CYS A 236 -2.39 -18.12 1.84
N ASP A 237 -1.86 -18.22 3.06
CA ASP A 237 -2.54 -18.83 4.21
C ASP A 237 -3.79 -18.05 4.64
N ASN A 238 -3.84 -16.74 4.34
CA ASN A 238 -4.96 -15.86 4.65
C ASN A 238 -5.73 -15.40 3.39
N ARG A 239 -5.64 -16.13 2.30
CA ARG A 239 -6.21 -15.75 0.99
C ARG A 239 -7.69 -15.38 1.04
N ALA A 240 -8.49 -16.05 1.88
CA ALA A 240 -9.90 -15.76 2.03
C ALA A 240 -10.17 -14.33 2.52
N PHE A 241 -9.34 -13.82 3.43
CA PHE A 241 -9.40 -12.43 3.88
C PHE A 241 -9.14 -11.45 2.72
N TYR A 242 -8.02 -11.59 2.01
CA TYR A 242 -7.67 -10.69 0.91
C TYR A 242 -8.70 -10.73 -0.24
N LYS A 243 -9.31 -11.89 -0.50
CA LYS A 243 -10.44 -12.00 -1.45
C LYS A 243 -11.66 -11.20 -1.00
N ARG A 244 -11.98 -11.17 0.31
CA ARG A 244 -13.06 -10.33 0.84
C ARG A 244 -12.80 -8.83 0.60
N LEU A 245 -11.54 -8.38 0.66
CA LEU A 245 -11.18 -7.02 0.25
C LEU A 245 -11.40 -6.78 -1.25
N GLY A 246 -11.86 -7.79 -1.99
CA GLY A 246 -12.08 -7.73 -3.43
C GLY A 246 -10.79 -7.66 -4.24
N LEU A 247 -9.67 -8.04 -3.66
CA LEU A 247 -8.43 -8.26 -4.39
C LEU A 247 -8.55 -9.56 -5.19
N GLN A 248 -8.18 -9.51 -6.47
CA GLN A 248 -8.30 -10.66 -7.37
C GLN A 248 -7.19 -11.68 -7.11
N LEU A 249 -7.22 -12.29 -5.94
CA LEU A 249 -6.40 -13.46 -5.62
C LEU A 249 -7.18 -14.71 -6.05
N LEU A 250 -6.83 -15.31 -7.16
CA LEU A 250 -7.47 -16.54 -7.64
C LEU A 250 -7.13 -17.77 -6.79
#